data_bad8015834b56b0c37f521bb956034ed
#
_entry.id   bad8015834b56b0c37f521bb956034ed
#
_cell.length_a   1.000
_cell.length_b   1.000
_cell.length_c   1.000
_cell.angle_alpha   90.00
_cell.angle_beta   90.00
_cell.angle_gamma   90.00
#
_symmetry.space_group_name_H-M   'P 1'
#
loop_
_entity.id
_entity.type
_entity.pdbx_description
1 polymer ?
#
loop_
_entity_poly.entity_id
_entity_poly.type
_entity_poly.pdbx_seq_one_letter_code
_entity_poly.pdbx_strand_id
1 'polypeptide(L)'
;IIKDTNLVLLIPNNYKQLLHFNYGKIVTYQLKNEKDMTFSNEEINHILEGLSFDMIIDLNSEFNLSISQLISLLPSEYKVGFSSEFSDWFYNIQFNLSKNSFLEKGYSQIKSLLKTV
;
A
#
# COMPACT_ATOMS: atom_id res chain seq x y z
N ILE A 1 -15.78 11.71 2.66
CA ILE A 1 -15.16 11.39 1.39
C ILE A 1 -14.91 9.91 1.26
N ILE A 2 -14.59 9.24 2.37
CA ILE A 2 -14.41 7.79 2.38
C ILE A 2 -15.63 7.10 3.00
N LYS A 3 -16.78 7.77 3.00
CA LYS A 3 -17.97 7.29 3.70
C LYS A 3 -18.51 5.96 3.17
N ASP A 4 -18.46 5.76 1.87
CA ASP A 4 -19.00 4.56 1.24
C ASP A 4 -17.88 3.66 0.66
N THR A 5 -16.65 3.86 1.13
CA THR A 5 -15.49 3.14 0.62
C THR A 5 -15.24 1.88 1.44
N ASN A 6 -15.13 0.76 0.77
CA ASN A 6 -14.66 -0.48 1.40
C ASN A 6 -13.14 -0.42 1.51
N LEU A 7 -12.64 -0.29 2.72
CA LEU A 7 -11.23 -0.15 2.99
C LEU A 7 -10.62 -1.49 3.37
N VAL A 8 -9.51 -1.84 2.72
CA VAL A 8 -8.71 -3.00 3.09
C VAL A 8 -7.30 -2.52 3.43
N LEU A 9 -6.85 -2.84 4.62
CA LEU A 9 -5.52 -2.49 5.10
C LEU A 9 -4.66 -3.74 5.15
N LEU A 10 -3.58 -3.75 4.38
CA LEU A 10 -2.62 -4.85 4.36
C LEU A 10 -1.39 -4.48 5.16
N ILE A 11 -1.10 -5.24 6.21
CA ILE A 11 0.01 -4.97 7.12
C ILE A 11 0.73 -6.26 7.51
N PRO A 12 2.00 -6.18 7.92
CA PRO A 12 2.66 -7.32 8.55
C PRO A 12 1.94 -7.74 9.84
N ASN A 13 1.91 -9.04 10.09
CA ASN A 13 1.19 -9.61 11.22
C ASN A 13 1.65 -9.05 12.58
N ASN A 14 2.93 -8.75 12.73
CA ASN A 14 3.49 -8.22 13.97
C ASN A 14 3.00 -6.80 14.33
N TYR A 15 2.40 -6.08 13.37
CA TYR A 15 1.87 -4.74 13.62
C TYR A 15 0.37 -4.72 13.92
N LYS A 16 -0.33 -5.84 13.79
CA LYS A 16 -1.78 -5.91 13.98
C LYS A 16 -2.23 -5.38 15.34
N GLN A 17 -1.47 -5.70 16.39
CA GLN A 17 -1.81 -5.32 17.76
C GLN A 17 -1.70 -3.83 18.03
N LEU A 18 -0.96 -3.10 17.17
CA LEU A 18 -0.74 -1.67 17.32
C LEU A 18 -1.84 -0.83 16.68
N LEU A 19 -2.76 -1.45 15.95
CA LEU A 19 -3.76 -0.73 15.18
C LEU A 19 -5.14 -0.83 15.81
N HIS A 20 -5.75 0.33 16.00
CA HIS A 20 -7.16 0.48 16.33
C HIS A 20 -7.90 0.92 15.06
N PHE A 21 -8.29 -0.04 14.22
CA PHE A 21 -8.89 0.23 12.93
C PHE A 21 -10.29 -0.36 12.87
N ASN A 22 -11.31 0.52 12.78
CA ASN A 22 -12.71 0.14 12.81
C ASN A 22 -13.46 0.36 11.50
N TYR A 23 -12.77 0.82 10.45
CA TYR A 23 -13.40 1.32 9.23
C TYR A 23 -13.32 0.37 8.05
N GLY A 24 -12.85 -0.84 8.24
CA GLY A 24 -12.69 -1.76 7.13
C GLY A 24 -12.09 -3.08 7.55
N LYS A 25 -11.52 -3.79 6.59
CA LYS A 25 -10.94 -5.10 6.80
C LYS A 25 -9.43 -4.98 6.97
N ILE A 26 -8.88 -5.65 7.97
CA ILE A 26 -7.43 -5.79 8.14
C ILE A 26 -7.02 -7.16 7.61
N VAL A 27 -6.07 -7.17 6.70
CA VAL A 27 -5.44 -8.39 6.18
C VAL A 27 -3.99 -8.36 6.58
N THR A 28 -3.51 -9.46 7.16
CA THR A 28 -2.12 -9.54 7.62
C THR A 28 -1.35 -10.57 6.82
N TYR A 29 -0.04 -10.38 6.75
CA TYR A 29 0.87 -11.35 6.15
C TYR A 29 2.07 -11.56 7.05
N GLN A 30 2.71 -12.73 6.92
CA GLN A 30 3.92 -13.03 7.66
C GLN A 30 5.14 -12.69 6.83
N LEU A 31 6.09 -12.00 7.46
CA LEU A 31 7.37 -11.70 6.84
C LEU A 31 8.24 -12.94 6.90
N LYS A 32 8.75 -13.38 5.74
CA LYS A 32 9.76 -14.44 5.69
C LYS A 32 11.11 -13.95 6.15
N ASN A 33 11.39 -12.67 5.87
CA ASN A 33 12.61 -12.01 6.27
C ASN A 33 12.23 -10.58 6.64
N GLU A 34 12.44 -10.21 7.89
CA GLU A 34 12.09 -8.89 8.39
C GLU A 34 12.83 -7.76 7.66
N LYS A 35 14.04 -8.02 7.21
CA LYS A 35 14.82 -7.01 6.47
C LYS A 35 14.29 -6.76 5.07
N ASP A 36 13.88 -7.81 4.39
CA ASP A 36 13.48 -7.74 2.98
C ASP A 36 11.97 -7.64 2.81
N MET A 37 11.22 -7.81 3.89
CA MET A 37 9.75 -7.82 3.88
C MET A 37 9.19 -8.76 2.81
N THR A 38 9.81 -9.93 2.66
CA THR A 38 9.38 -10.91 1.67
C THR A 38 8.25 -11.78 2.19
N PHE A 39 7.36 -12.19 1.30
CA PHE A 39 6.27 -13.12 1.61
C PHE A 39 6.04 -14.07 0.41
N SER A 40 5.36 -15.18 0.64
CA SER A 40 5.22 -16.20 -0.40
C SER A 40 4.13 -15.86 -1.41
N ASN A 41 4.26 -16.41 -2.63
CA ASN A 41 3.23 -16.28 -3.65
C ASN A 41 1.89 -16.89 -3.21
N GLU A 42 1.93 -17.94 -2.40
CA GLU A 42 0.72 -18.56 -1.86
C GLU A 42 -0.02 -17.61 -0.92
N GLU A 43 0.73 -16.91 -0.07
CA GLU A 43 0.14 -15.87 0.79
C GLU A 43 -0.50 -14.76 -0.04
N ILE A 44 0.19 -14.31 -1.10
CA ILE A 44 -0.34 -13.31 -2.02
C ILE A 44 -1.65 -13.79 -2.64
N ASN A 45 -1.66 -14.99 -3.19
CA ASN A 45 -2.85 -15.54 -3.84
C ASN A 45 -4.00 -15.67 -2.86
N HIS A 46 -3.73 -16.10 -1.64
CA HIS A 46 -4.76 -16.23 -0.60
C HIS A 46 -5.34 -14.87 -0.20
N ILE A 47 -4.49 -13.87 -0.04
CA ILE A 47 -4.89 -12.51 0.30
C ILE A 47 -5.76 -11.90 -0.81
N LEU A 48 -5.42 -12.19 -2.07
CA LEU A 48 -6.04 -11.58 -3.24
C LEU A 48 -7.29 -12.29 -3.74
N GLU A 49 -7.56 -13.47 -3.24
CA GLU A 49 -8.67 -14.28 -3.71
C GLU A 49 -10.00 -13.51 -3.59
N GLY A 50 -10.61 -13.25 -4.73
CA GLY A 50 -11.91 -12.58 -4.79
C GLY A 50 -11.89 -11.06 -4.54
N LEU A 51 -10.71 -10.44 -4.40
CA LEU A 51 -10.60 -9.00 -4.18
C LEU A 51 -10.32 -8.25 -5.47
N SER A 52 -11.01 -7.12 -5.65
CA SER A 52 -10.74 -6.15 -6.71
C SER A 52 -10.76 -4.75 -6.09
N PHE A 53 -9.95 -3.85 -6.64
CA PHE A 53 -9.76 -2.53 -6.06
C PHE A 53 -9.89 -1.44 -7.13
N ASP A 54 -10.52 -0.34 -6.77
CA ASP A 54 -10.52 0.87 -7.60
C ASP A 54 -9.21 1.61 -7.48
N MET A 55 -8.62 1.62 -6.28
CA MET A 55 -7.37 2.29 -5.99
C MET A 55 -6.56 1.47 -4.99
N ILE A 56 -5.27 1.37 -5.26
CA ILE A 56 -4.30 0.77 -4.34
C ILE A 56 -3.27 1.83 -3.98
N ILE A 57 -2.99 1.98 -2.69
CA ILE A 57 -2.02 2.96 -2.20
C ILE A 57 -0.94 2.24 -1.41
N ASP A 58 0.29 2.43 -1.82
CA ASP A 58 1.47 1.97 -1.09
C ASP A 58 2.01 3.12 -0.25
N LEU A 59 1.90 2.98 1.06
CA LEU A 59 2.34 4.00 2.01
C LEU A 59 3.79 3.81 2.48
N ASN A 60 4.50 2.83 1.93
CA ASN A 60 5.90 2.65 2.25
C ASN A 60 6.73 3.76 1.61
N SER A 61 7.50 4.46 2.43
CA SER A 61 8.35 5.56 1.94
C SER A 61 9.56 5.08 1.17
N GLU A 62 9.99 3.85 1.43
CA GLU A 62 11.10 3.21 0.74
C GLU A 62 10.57 2.13 -0.18
N PHE A 63 11.21 1.98 -1.34
CA PHE A 63 10.82 0.96 -2.30
C PHE A 63 10.98 -0.45 -1.69
N ASN A 64 9.93 -1.25 -1.82
CA ASN A 64 9.95 -2.65 -1.41
C ASN A 64 9.50 -3.51 -2.59
N LEU A 65 10.38 -4.35 -3.07
CA LEU A 65 10.13 -5.15 -4.26
C LEU A 65 8.96 -6.12 -4.08
N SER A 66 8.86 -6.77 -2.92
CA SER A 66 7.78 -7.73 -2.67
C SER A 66 6.41 -7.08 -2.69
N ILE A 67 6.29 -5.92 -2.06
CA ILE A 67 5.04 -5.16 -2.04
C ILE A 67 4.71 -4.65 -3.45
N SER A 68 5.71 -4.15 -4.17
CA SER A 68 5.51 -3.64 -5.53
C SER A 68 5.10 -4.74 -6.50
N GLN A 69 5.67 -5.93 -6.37
CA GLN A 69 5.25 -7.09 -7.15
C GLN A 69 3.81 -7.49 -6.84
N LEU A 70 3.42 -7.46 -5.57
CA LEU A 70 2.05 -7.68 -5.17
C LEU A 70 1.10 -6.69 -5.84
N ILE A 71 1.44 -5.41 -5.80
CA ILE A 71 0.65 -4.35 -6.41
C ILE A 71 0.53 -4.55 -7.92
N SER A 72 1.60 -5.00 -8.58
CA SER A 72 1.57 -5.26 -10.03
C SER A 72 0.63 -6.40 -10.42
N LEU A 73 0.42 -7.36 -9.53
CA LEU A 73 -0.48 -8.49 -9.76
C LEU A 73 -1.95 -8.15 -9.52
N LEU A 74 -2.21 -7.06 -8.80
CA LEU A 74 -3.58 -6.66 -8.45
C LEU A 74 -4.19 -5.80 -9.54
N PRO A 75 -5.36 -6.17 -10.08
CA PRO A 75 -6.06 -5.30 -11.01
C PRO A 75 -6.59 -4.06 -10.27
N SER A 76 -6.20 -2.89 -10.74
CA SER A 76 -6.68 -1.61 -10.22
C SER A 76 -6.40 -0.51 -11.24
N GLU A 77 -7.32 0.41 -11.38
CA GLU A 77 -7.16 1.55 -12.27
C GLU A 77 -6.09 2.52 -11.75
N TYR A 78 -6.06 2.73 -10.43
CA TYR A 78 -5.13 3.67 -9.80
C TYR A 78 -4.22 2.94 -8.84
N LYS A 79 -2.92 3.08 -9.08
CA LYS A 79 -1.86 2.54 -8.22
C LYS A 79 -0.97 3.68 -7.78
N VAL A 80 -1.04 4.01 -6.49
CA VAL A 80 -0.43 5.19 -5.91
C VAL A 80 0.74 4.79 -5.03
N GLY A 81 1.85 5.49 -5.14
CA GLY A 81 3.02 5.26 -4.31
C GLY A 81 4.00 6.41 -4.34
N PHE A 82 5.06 6.30 -3.57
CA PHE A 82 6.13 7.29 -3.57
C PHE A 82 7.10 7.04 -4.71
N SER A 83 7.63 8.14 -5.27
CA SER A 83 8.60 8.07 -6.36
C SER A 83 9.91 7.44 -5.89
N SER A 84 10.45 6.56 -6.69
CA SER A 84 11.74 5.90 -6.49
C SER A 84 12.35 5.57 -7.86
N GLU A 85 13.52 4.95 -7.85
CA GLU A 85 14.18 4.52 -9.08
C GLU A 85 13.31 3.59 -9.94
N PHE A 86 12.47 2.76 -9.29
CA PHE A 86 11.67 1.76 -9.98
C PHE A 86 10.16 2.06 -9.97
N SER A 87 9.75 3.19 -9.41
CA SER A 87 8.32 3.47 -9.17
C SER A 87 7.48 3.57 -10.43
N ASP A 88 8.06 4.00 -11.55
CA ASP A 88 7.33 4.12 -12.81
C ASP A 88 6.78 2.78 -13.32
N TRP A 89 7.40 1.68 -12.90
CA TRP A 89 6.98 0.34 -13.31
C TRP A 89 5.76 -0.17 -12.54
N PHE A 90 5.47 0.45 -11.39
CA PHE A 90 4.45 -0.06 -10.47
C PHE A 90 3.33 0.93 -10.18
N TYR A 91 3.60 2.23 -10.22
CA TYR A 91 2.62 3.25 -9.82
C TYR A 91 2.34 4.21 -10.96
N ASN A 92 1.04 4.43 -11.24
CA ASN A 92 0.63 5.43 -12.22
C ASN A 92 0.37 6.81 -11.59
N ILE A 93 0.27 6.88 -10.27
CA ILE A 93 0.25 8.14 -9.51
C ILE A 93 1.38 8.10 -8.50
N GLN A 94 2.24 9.11 -8.51
CA GLN A 94 3.43 9.11 -7.66
C GLN A 94 3.58 10.42 -6.92
N PHE A 95 4.04 10.32 -5.67
CA PHE A 95 4.37 11.46 -4.83
C PHE A 95 5.86 11.48 -4.54
N ASN A 96 6.48 12.65 -4.71
CA ASN A 96 7.89 12.83 -4.43
C ASN A 96 8.10 13.17 -2.96
N LEU A 97 9.04 12.47 -2.33
CA LEU A 97 9.63 12.87 -1.05
C LEU A 97 10.97 13.53 -1.38
N SER A 98 11.05 14.84 -1.29
CA SER A 98 12.33 15.52 -1.44
C SER A 98 13.22 15.20 -0.23
N LYS A 99 14.56 15.36 -0.41
CA LYS A 99 15.53 15.08 0.67
C LYS A 99 15.25 15.89 1.95
N ASN A 100 14.56 17.02 1.83
CA ASN A 100 14.24 17.91 2.95
C ASN A 100 12.77 17.85 3.36
N SER A 101 12.00 16.91 2.82
CA SER A 101 10.57 16.76 3.16
C SER A 101 10.40 15.70 4.23
N PHE A 102 9.58 16.02 5.22
CA PHE A 102 9.16 15.04 6.20
C PHE A 102 8.15 14.06 5.57
N LEU A 103 8.12 12.85 6.08
CA LEU A 103 7.21 11.80 5.64
C LEU A 103 5.74 12.24 5.75
N GLU A 104 5.42 13.00 6.79
CA GLU A 104 4.08 13.54 7.02
C GLU A 104 3.59 14.41 5.86
N LYS A 105 4.50 15.12 5.19
CA LYS A 105 4.15 15.94 4.03
C LYS A 105 3.68 15.08 2.86
N GLY A 106 4.35 13.95 2.62
CA GLY A 106 3.94 12.98 1.61
C GLY A 106 2.56 12.40 1.91
N TYR A 107 2.33 12.02 3.16
CA TYR A 107 1.01 11.51 3.58
C TYR A 107 -0.08 12.57 3.47
N SER A 108 0.24 13.84 3.75
CA SER A 108 -0.72 14.93 3.56
C SER A 108 -1.10 15.12 2.10
N GLN A 109 -0.17 14.93 1.18
CA GLN A 109 -0.43 14.98 -0.26
C GLN A 109 -1.38 13.86 -0.69
N ILE A 110 -1.15 12.65 -0.20
CA ILE A 110 -2.04 11.51 -0.47
C ILE A 110 -3.43 11.78 0.10
N LYS A 111 -3.51 12.28 1.31
CA LYS A 111 -4.77 12.64 1.94
C LYS A 111 -5.53 13.68 1.12
N SER A 112 -4.84 14.67 0.59
CA SER A 112 -5.44 15.69 -0.28
C SER A 112 -5.97 15.08 -1.58
N LEU A 113 -5.23 14.15 -2.17
CA LEU A 113 -5.70 13.42 -3.35
C LEU A 113 -7.00 12.67 -3.05
N LEU A 114 -7.07 11.97 -1.93
CA LEU A 114 -8.24 11.20 -1.54
C LEU A 114 -9.48 12.06 -1.33
N LYS A 115 -9.30 13.33 -0.94
CA LYS A 115 -10.41 14.27 -0.77
C LYS A 115 -11.03 14.71 -2.10
N THR A 116 -10.32 14.58 -3.20
CA THR A 116 -10.80 15.02 -4.51
C THR A 116 -11.46 13.90 -5.31
N VAL A 117 -11.37 12.69 -4.84
CA VAL A 117 -11.87 11.48 -5.53
C VAL A 117 -13.31 11.13 -5.14
#